data_70a14c954ff7e3f87af601ff55d0ea33
#
_entry.id   70a14c954ff7e3f87af601ff55d0ea33
#
_cell.length_a   1.000
_cell.length_b   1.000
_cell.length_c   1.000
_cell.angle_alpha   90.00
_cell.angle_beta   90.00
_cell.angle_gamma   90.00
#
_symmetry.space_group_name_H-M   'P 1'
#
loop_
_entity.id
_entity.type
_entity.pdbx_description
1 polymer ?
#
loop_
_entity_poly.entity_id
_entity_poly.type
_entity_poly.pdbx_seq_one_letter_code
_entity_poly.pdbx_strand_id
1 'polypeptide(L)'
;MRRAVRSALIIFALWPSLAAAAGEAPLEASRVRSACLNALGKRSGAIAVMDVASGRVLACVPEGACAQKHPPGSAAKLATAHAGLMSGVISEDTVFDCRGAIRVAGRIRHCSVPGGHGRLSPGDALAQSCNIWFCQAGRRIGRRAILRSWELLGGAVQTGTCRTVPVERLAAAGEGIRVSPLEMAAICRTIALKRNDPESPCRILAAGMEAAVLRGTARALAGLQARPACKTGSPQHSTDPLKRHGWLVGYAPRDRPQIAFAVFCREGNAYSSAVPVAERMLRELFPRGPGQRR
;
A
#
# COMPACT_ATOMS: atom_id res chain seq x y z
N MET A 1 53.66 46.91 33.21
CA MET A 1 53.53 45.84 32.22
C MET A 1 52.06 45.69 31.81
N ARG A 2 51.67 46.29 30.69
CA ARG A 2 50.30 46.31 30.21
C ARG A 2 50.13 45.17 29.13
N ARG A 3 49.27 44.13 29.37
CA ARG A 3 48.94 43.09 28.39
C ARG A 3 47.83 43.62 27.53
N ALA A 4 48.09 43.67 26.23
CA ALA A 4 47.12 43.99 25.20
C ALA A 4 46.19 42.78 24.94
N VAL A 5 44.90 43.01 25.01
CA VAL A 5 43.85 42.06 24.63
C VAL A 5 43.61 42.23 23.12
N ARG A 6 43.93 41.18 22.36
CA ARG A 6 43.60 41.13 20.93
C ARG A 6 42.16 40.60 20.78
N SER A 7 41.26 41.47 20.33
CA SER A 7 39.91 41.11 19.92
C SER A 7 39.97 40.38 18.57
N ALA A 8 39.53 39.12 18.52
CA ALA A 8 39.35 38.39 17.28
C ALA A 8 37.97 38.75 16.71
N LEU A 9 37.95 39.37 15.53
CA LEU A 9 36.74 39.52 14.71
C LEU A 9 36.36 38.16 14.16
N ILE A 10 35.20 37.67 14.58
CA ILE A 10 34.55 36.48 13.95
C ILE A 10 33.78 36.99 12.73
N ILE A 11 34.33 36.71 11.56
CA ILE A 11 33.64 36.95 10.29
C ILE A 11 32.60 35.85 10.15
N PHE A 12 31.31 36.18 10.29
CA PHE A 12 30.21 35.31 9.90
C PHE A 12 30.20 35.22 8.34
N ALA A 13 30.73 34.13 7.80
CA ALA A 13 30.54 33.79 6.42
C ALA A 13 29.06 33.47 6.21
N LEU A 14 28.34 34.32 5.49
CA LEU A 14 27.02 34.08 4.97
C LEU A 14 27.11 32.90 3.98
N TRP A 15 26.71 31.70 4.43
CA TRP A 15 26.49 30.56 3.56
C TRP A 15 25.31 30.90 2.66
N PRO A 16 25.45 30.81 1.33
CA PRO A 16 24.31 31.00 0.44
C PRO A 16 23.29 29.90 0.77
N SER A 17 22.06 30.32 1.09
CA SER A 17 20.94 29.40 1.29
C SER A 17 20.81 28.54 0.03
N LEU A 18 20.91 27.20 0.17
CA LEU A 18 20.52 26.27 -0.88
C LEU A 18 19.14 26.70 -1.37
N ALA A 19 19.07 27.07 -2.63
CA ALA A 19 17.81 27.27 -3.32
C ALA A 19 16.99 26.00 -3.16
N ALA A 20 15.88 26.11 -2.44
CA ALA A 20 14.89 25.05 -2.33
C ALA A 20 14.50 24.69 -3.78
N ALA A 21 14.83 23.48 -4.20
CA ALA A 21 14.32 22.95 -5.46
C ALA A 21 12.81 23.15 -5.43
N ALA A 22 12.25 23.77 -6.46
CA ALA A 22 10.85 24.11 -6.56
C ALA A 22 10.01 22.82 -6.36
N GLY A 23 9.61 22.58 -5.10
CA GLY A 23 8.72 21.50 -4.73
C GLY A 23 7.34 21.83 -5.31
N GLU A 24 6.75 20.87 -6.01
CA GLU A 24 5.35 21.00 -6.40
C GLU A 24 4.52 21.40 -5.19
N ALA A 25 3.63 22.39 -5.39
CA ALA A 25 2.76 22.89 -4.32
C ALA A 25 1.94 21.75 -3.70
N PRO A 26 1.72 21.76 -2.38
CA PRO A 26 0.91 20.74 -1.71
C PRO A 26 -0.47 20.65 -2.36
N LEU A 27 -0.99 19.43 -2.50
CA LEU A 27 -2.32 19.21 -3.04
C LEU A 27 -3.38 19.77 -2.07
N GLU A 28 -4.19 20.71 -2.55
CA GLU A 28 -5.28 21.29 -1.78
C GLU A 28 -6.36 20.26 -1.45
N ALA A 29 -6.81 20.23 -0.18
CA ALA A 29 -7.79 19.24 0.29
C ALA A 29 -9.11 19.32 -0.48
N SER A 30 -9.56 20.53 -0.87
CA SER A 30 -10.75 20.75 -1.69
C SER A 30 -10.63 20.08 -3.07
N ARG A 31 -9.49 20.25 -3.72
CA ARG A 31 -9.18 19.61 -5.02
C ARG A 31 -9.13 18.09 -4.89
N VAL A 32 -8.47 17.57 -3.84
CA VAL A 32 -8.41 16.12 -3.58
C VAL A 32 -9.80 15.55 -3.32
N ARG A 33 -10.62 16.24 -2.51
CA ARG A 33 -11.99 15.82 -2.22
C ARG A 33 -12.86 15.79 -3.50
N SER A 34 -12.79 16.81 -4.35
CA SER A 34 -13.51 16.84 -5.62
C SER A 34 -13.11 15.70 -6.54
N ALA A 35 -11.81 15.46 -6.71
CA ALA A 35 -11.30 14.35 -7.51
C ALA A 35 -11.78 12.98 -6.99
N CYS A 36 -11.84 12.80 -5.65
CA CYS A 36 -12.36 11.58 -5.05
C CYS A 36 -13.88 11.41 -5.31
N LEU A 37 -14.67 12.47 -5.18
CA LEU A 37 -16.12 12.45 -5.47
C LEU A 37 -16.38 12.08 -6.93
N ASN A 38 -15.72 12.77 -7.86
CA ASN A 38 -15.82 12.52 -9.30
C ASN A 38 -15.43 11.08 -9.64
N ALA A 39 -14.33 10.60 -9.05
CA ALA A 39 -13.81 9.25 -9.30
C ALA A 39 -14.75 8.16 -8.76
N LEU A 40 -15.29 8.32 -7.58
CA LEU A 40 -16.19 7.35 -6.96
C LEU A 40 -17.54 7.32 -7.68
N GLY A 41 -18.07 8.50 -8.04
CA GLY A 41 -19.38 8.66 -8.70
C GLY A 41 -20.49 8.00 -7.89
N LYS A 42 -21.33 7.21 -8.56
CA LYS A 42 -22.47 6.49 -7.94
C LYS A 42 -22.07 5.12 -7.33
N ARG A 43 -20.78 4.77 -7.29
CA ARG A 43 -20.35 3.46 -6.76
C ARG A 43 -20.44 3.43 -5.24
N SER A 44 -20.94 2.32 -4.71
CA SER A 44 -20.88 2.05 -3.27
C SER A 44 -19.44 1.71 -2.87
N GLY A 45 -18.85 2.55 -2.00
CA GLY A 45 -17.45 2.38 -1.60
C GLY A 45 -16.95 3.55 -0.77
N ALA A 46 -15.63 3.65 -0.63
CA ALA A 46 -14.99 4.76 0.05
C ALA A 46 -13.59 5.03 -0.53
N ILE A 47 -13.18 6.30 -0.52
CA ILE A 47 -11.84 6.74 -0.86
C ILE A 47 -11.28 7.54 0.32
N ALA A 48 -10.15 7.10 0.87
CA ALA A 48 -9.37 7.84 1.85
C ALA A 48 -8.06 8.30 1.22
N VAL A 49 -7.72 9.57 1.39
CA VAL A 49 -6.45 10.16 0.93
C VAL A 49 -5.81 10.93 2.06
N MET A 50 -4.53 10.67 2.29
CA MET A 50 -3.70 11.35 3.29
C MET A 50 -2.51 12.04 2.64
N ASP A 51 -2.15 13.19 3.13
CA ASP A 51 -0.86 13.81 2.83
C ASP A 51 0.28 12.98 3.44
N VAL A 52 1.28 12.65 2.64
CA VAL A 52 2.37 11.77 3.11
C VAL A 52 3.23 12.47 4.15
N ALA A 53 3.57 13.72 3.94
CA ALA A 53 4.47 14.47 4.82
C ALA A 53 3.82 14.73 6.19
N SER A 54 2.67 15.38 6.22
CA SER A 54 2.00 15.80 7.46
C SER A 54 1.16 14.69 8.12
N GLY A 55 0.68 13.70 7.34
CA GLY A 55 -0.29 12.70 7.80
C GLY A 55 -1.73 13.23 7.89
N ARG A 56 -1.98 14.47 7.46
CA ARG A 56 -3.32 15.04 7.43
C ARG A 56 -4.21 14.29 6.45
N VAL A 57 -5.44 14.02 6.83
CA VAL A 57 -6.46 13.47 5.91
C VAL A 57 -6.91 14.58 4.96
N LEU A 58 -6.62 14.43 3.67
CA LEU A 58 -7.02 15.36 2.61
C LEU A 58 -8.43 15.09 2.11
N ALA A 59 -8.83 13.84 2.08
CA ALA A 59 -10.19 13.45 1.70
C ALA A 59 -10.62 12.14 2.38
N CYS A 60 -11.90 12.09 2.75
CA CYS A 60 -12.65 10.90 3.09
C CYS A 60 -14.01 10.99 2.37
N VAL A 61 -14.24 10.10 1.42
CA VAL A 61 -15.42 10.17 0.53
C VAL A 61 -16.08 8.80 0.41
N PRO A 62 -17.39 8.66 0.70
CA PRO A 62 -18.27 9.61 1.37
C PRO A 62 -17.83 9.86 2.81
N GLU A 63 -18.32 10.96 3.39
CA GLU A 63 -18.03 11.31 4.78
C GLU A 63 -18.46 10.19 5.74
N GLY A 64 -17.60 9.87 6.72
CA GLY A 64 -17.82 8.77 7.67
C GLY A 64 -17.58 7.36 7.12
N ALA A 65 -17.59 7.13 5.80
CA ALA A 65 -17.42 5.80 5.22
C ALA A 65 -16.01 5.25 5.36
N CYS A 66 -15.00 6.12 5.42
CA CYS A 66 -13.60 5.70 5.49
C CYS A 66 -13.20 5.08 6.84
N ALA A 67 -14.04 5.19 7.87
CA ALA A 67 -13.84 4.52 9.16
C ALA A 67 -14.47 3.12 9.21
N GLN A 68 -15.34 2.78 8.28
CA GLN A 68 -15.98 1.47 8.22
C GLN A 68 -14.96 0.39 7.88
N LYS A 69 -14.99 -0.71 8.64
CA LYS A 69 -14.01 -1.79 8.51
C LYS A 69 -14.50 -2.91 7.60
N HIS A 70 -13.64 -3.33 6.69
CA HIS A 70 -13.91 -4.34 5.66
C HIS A 70 -12.80 -5.39 5.62
N PRO A 71 -13.06 -6.61 5.11
CA PRO A 71 -12.01 -7.59 4.86
C PRO A 71 -10.95 -7.03 3.90
N PRO A 72 -9.65 -7.11 4.21
CA PRO A 72 -8.59 -6.55 3.37
C PRO A 72 -8.31 -7.35 2.10
N GLY A 73 -8.61 -8.65 2.10
CA GLY A 73 -8.18 -9.52 1.02
C GLY A 73 -6.66 -9.49 0.84
N SER A 74 -6.22 -9.56 -0.41
CA SER A 74 -4.78 -9.54 -0.74
C SER A 74 -4.03 -8.26 -0.36
N ALA A 75 -4.70 -7.18 0.06
CA ALA A 75 -4.01 -6.02 0.63
C ALA A 75 -3.30 -6.37 1.96
N ALA A 76 -3.78 -7.41 2.68
CA ALA A 76 -3.14 -7.94 3.88
C ALA A 76 -1.71 -8.44 3.66
N LYS A 77 -1.34 -8.77 2.43
CA LYS A 77 0.01 -9.24 2.10
C LYS A 77 1.11 -8.22 2.42
N LEU A 78 0.77 -6.93 2.47
CA LEU A 78 1.68 -5.88 2.93
C LEU A 78 2.12 -6.12 4.38
N ALA A 79 1.17 -6.36 5.29
CA ALA A 79 1.48 -6.64 6.68
C ALA A 79 2.18 -8.00 6.86
N THR A 80 1.82 -9.00 6.07
CA THR A 80 2.49 -10.32 6.12
C THR A 80 3.94 -10.25 5.66
N ALA A 81 4.22 -9.56 4.55
CA ALA A 81 5.59 -9.38 4.08
C ALA A 81 6.41 -8.56 5.08
N HIS A 82 5.85 -7.47 5.61
CA HIS A 82 6.47 -6.67 6.66
C HIS A 82 6.82 -7.52 7.89
N ALA A 83 5.89 -8.36 8.36
CA ALA A 83 6.12 -9.23 9.51
C ALA A 83 7.30 -10.17 9.33
N GLY A 84 7.38 -10.80 8.17
CA GLY A 84 8.45 -11.75 7.88
C GLY A 84 9.82 -11.10 7.74
N LEU A 85 9.87 -9.95 7.06
CA LEU A 85 11.09 -9.17 6.91
C LEU A 85 11.57 -8.58 8.24
N MET A 86 10.66 -8.02 9.06
CA MET A 86 10.98 -7.51 10.39
C MET A 86 11.51 -8.57 11.35
N SER A 87 11.03 -9.79 11.25
CA SER A 87 11.45 -10.90 12.13
C SER A 87 12.65 -11.66 11.59
N GLY A 88 13.18 -11.33 10.42
CA GLY A 88 14.25 -12.06 9.76
C GLY A 88 13.86 -13.47 9.27
N VAL A 89 12.58 -13.86 9.41
CA VAL A 89 12.08 -15.19 8.95
C VAL A 89 12.09 -15.29 7.42
N ILE A 90 11.94 -14.17 6.74
CA ILE A 90 12.20 -13.99 5.31
C ILE A 90 13.15 -12.80 5.12
N SER A 91 13.96 -12.89 4.07
CA SER A 91 14.84 -11.83 3.57
C SER A 91 14.41 -11.43 2.16
N GLU A 92 15.07 -10.43 1.59
CA GLU A 92 14.89 -10.02 0.19
C GLU A 92 15.15 -11.19 -0.78
N ASP A 93 16.11 -12.06 -0.45
CA ASP A 93 16.54 -13.22 -1.26
C ASP A 93 15.70 -14.47 -1.02
N THR A 94 14.75 -14.44 -0.09
CA THR A 94 13.88 -15.58 0.18
C THR A 94 13.03 -15.93 -1.03
N VAL A 95 13.20 -17.14 -1.55
CA VAL A 95 12.45 -17.63 -2.70
C VAL A 95 11.56 -18.79 -2.31
N PHE A 96 10.25 -18.68 -2.63
CA PHE A 96 9.32 -19.81 -2.57
C PHE A 96 8.79 -20.13 -3.97
N ASP A 97 8.58 -21.44 -4.20
CA ASP A 97 8.04 -21.92 -5.46
C ASP A 97 6.51 -21.99 -5.40
N CYS A 98 5.85 -21.36 -6.36
CA CYS A 98 4.41 -21.41 -6.56
C CYS A 98 4.05 -22.39 -7.68
N ARG A 99 3.69 -23.60 -7.34
CA ARG A 99 3.26 -24.68 -8.26
C ARG A 99 1.77 -24.70 -8.53
N GLY A 100 1.08 -23.55 -8.40
CA GLY A 100 -0.33 -23.43 -8.72
C GLY A 100 -1.30 -23.85 -7.61
N ALA A 101 -0.89 -24.69 -6.66
CA ALA A 101 -1.75 -25.12 -5.56
C ALA A 101 -0.98 -25.41 -4.28
N ILE A 102 -1.68 -25.34 -3.12
CA ILE A 102 -1.17 -25.69 -1.80
C ILE A 102 -2.29 -26.29 -0.96
N ARG A 103 -1.99 -27.27 -0.10
CA ARG A 103 -2.93 -27.80 0.90
C ARG A 103 -2.90 -26.95 2.17
N VAL A 104 -4.07 -26.43 2.57
CA VAL A 104 -4.28 -25.62 3.78
C VAL A 104 -5.45 -26.22 4.56
N ALA A 105 -5.21 -26.63 5.80
CA ALA A 105 -6.25 -27.25 6.67
C ALA A 105 -7.07 -28.32 5.93
N GLY A 106 -6.40 -29.25 5.28
CA GLY A 106 -7.01 -30.37 4.55
C GLY A 106 -7.59 -30.04 3.17
N ARG A 107 -7.74 -28.75 2.80
CA ARG A 107 -8.34 -28.32 1.53
C ARG A 107 -7.27 -27.79 0.57
N ILE A 108 -7.43 -28.09 -0.74
CA ILE A 108 -6.56 -27.52 -1.78
C ILE A 108 -6.97 -26.08 -2.04
N ARG A 109 -5.98 -25.19 -2.08
CA ARG A 109 -6.11 -23.78 -2.45
C ARG A 109 -5.31 -23.54 -3.72
N HIS A 110 -5.95 -22.93 -4.70
CA HIS A 110 -5.34 -22.64 -5.99
C HIS A 110 -4.76 -21.23 -6.04
N CYS A 111 -3.72 -21.07 -6.82
CA CYS A 111 -3.22 -19.77 -7.23
C CYS A 111 -4.17 -19.12 -8.24
N SER A 112 -4.06 -17.81 -8.44
CA SER A 112 -4.77 -17.09 -9.51
C SER A 112 -4.25 -17.41 -10.90
N VAL A 113 -3.03 -17.95 -10.99
CA VAL A 113 -2.39 -18.37 -12.25
C VAL A 113 -2.41 -19.90 -12.31
N PRO A 114 -3.05 -20.48 -13.32
CA PRO A 114 -2.99 -21.93 -13.59
C PRO A 114 -1.52 -22.37 -13.76
N GLY A 115 -1.14 -23.47 -13.12
CA GLY A 115 0.26 -23.94 -13.10
C GLY A 115 1.20 -23.20 -12.13
N GLY A 116 0.77 -22.03 -11.64
CA GLY A 116 1.53 -21.24 -10.67
C GLY A 116 2.41 -20.16 -11.30
N HIS A 117 3.12 -19.43 -10.43
CA HIS A 117 4.02 -18.33 -10.82
C HIS A 117 5.49 -18.78 -10.90
N GLY A 118 5.80 -20.03 -10.54
CA GLY A 118 7.18 -20.48 -10.35
C GLY A 118 7.85 -19.86 -9.12
N ARG A 119 9.14 -19.66 -9.20
CA ARG A 119 9.98 -19.12 -8.13
C ARG A 119 9.82 -17.61 -8.02
N LEU A 120 9.45 -17.12 -6.83
CA LEU A 120 9.23 -15.70 -6.57
C LEU A 120 10.01 -15.23 -5.34
N SER A 121 10.56 -14.01 -5.42
CA SER A 121 11.03 -13.21 -4.29
C SER A 121 9.85 -12.59 -3.52
N PRO A 122 10.03 -11.99 -2.32
CA PRO A 122 8.97 -11.25 -1.62
C PRO A 122 8.37 -10.12 -2.46
N GLY A 123 9.21 -9.35 -3.14
CA GLY A 123 8.78 -8.25 -4.01
C GLY A 123 7.94 -8.73 -5.19
N ASP A 124 8.36 -9.79 -5.87
CA ASP A 124 7.61 -10.37 -6.98
C ASP A 124 6.31 -11.04 -6.52
N ALA A 125 6.32 -11.68 -5.36
CA ALA A 125 5.12 -12.25 -4.76
C ALA A 125 4.08 -11.17 -4.39
N LEU A 126 4.53 -9.99 -3.95
CA LEU A 126 3.67 -8.80 -3.75
C LEU A 126 3.12 -8.29 -5.09
N ALA A 127 3.98 -8.14 -6.10
CA ALA A 127 3.63 -7.65 -7.43
C ALA A 127 2.56 -8.51 -8.09
N GLN A 128 2.76 -9.83 -8.07
CA GLN A 128 1.85 -10.83 -8.65
C GLN A 128 0.71 -11.22 -7.71
N SER A 129 0.74 -10.72 -6.47
CA SER A 129 -0.25 -11.07 -5.43
C SER A 129 -0.38 -12.59 -5.18
N CYS A 130 0.73 -13.33 -5.24
CA CYS A 130 0.75 -14.78 -5.19
C CYS A 130 0.26 -15.35 -3.85
N ASN A 131 -0.90 -16.03 -3.85
CA ASN A 131 -1.46 -16.61 -2.63
C ASN A 131 -0.59 -17.73 -2.06
N ILE A 132 -0.02 -18.57 -2.93
CA ILE A 132 0.75 -19.75 -2.52
C ILE A 132 2.04 -19.33 -1.81
N TRP A 133 2.74 -18.33 -2.34
CA TRP A 133 3.91 -17.76 -1.70
C TRP A 133 3.59 -17.27 -0.28
N PHE A 134 2.50 -16.49 -0.13
CA PHE A 134 2.08 -15.95 1.16
C PHE A 134 1.56 -17.01 2.12
N CYS A 135 0.97 -18.10 1.65
CA CYS A 135 0.63 -19.25 2.49
C CYS A 135 1.92 -19.88 3.07
N GLN A 136 2.95 -20.08 2.25
CA GLN A 136 4.23 -20.66 2.68
C GLN A 136 4.94 -19.72 3.68
N ALA A 137 4.98 -18.43 3.38
CA ALA A 137 5.53 -17.42 4.27
C ALA A 137 4.78 -17.40 5.63
N GLY A 138 3.46 -17.41 5.61
CA GLY A 138 2.63 -17.38 6.82
C GLY A 138 2.88 -18.54 7.79
N ARG A 139 3.15 -19.74 7.27
CA ARG A 139 3.54 -20.92 8.08
C ARG A 139 4.83 -20.66 8.87
N ARG A 140 5.79 -19.97 8.27
CA ARG A 140 7.10 -19.68 8.88
C ARG A 140 7.03 -18.49 9.83
N ILE A 141 6.30 -17.42 9.43
CA ILE A 141 6.20 -16.16 10.17
C ILE A 141 5.35 -16.33 11.45
N GLY A 142 4.24 -17.05 11.33
CA GLY A 142 3.30 -17.22 12.43
C GLY A 142 2.33 -16.06 12.62
N ARG A 143 1.22 -16.34 13.26
CA ARG A 143 0.09 -15.43 13.47
C ARG A 143 0.45 -14.17 14.25
N ARG A 144 1.19 -14.33 15.37
CA ARG A 144 1.51 -13.23 16.29
C ARG A 144 2.30 -12.12 15.59
N ALA A 145 3.31 -12.49 14.82
CA ALA A 145 4.13 -11.52 14.08
C ALA A 145 3.30 -10.79 13.01
N ILE A 146 2.42 -11.51 12.28
CA ILE A 146 1.53 -10.91 11.29
C ILE A 146 0.59 -9.89 11.95
N LEU A 147 -0.05 -10.21 13.07
CA LEU A 147 -0.95 -9.29 13.75
C LEU A 147 -0.23 -8.06 14.29
N ARG A 148 0.94 -8.24 14.91
CA ARG A 148 1.77 -7.12 15.36
C ARG A 148 2.19 -6.19 14.21
N SER A 149 2.42 -6.74 13.04
CA SER A 149 2.82 -5.96 11.88
C SER A 149 1.74 -4.98 11.39
N TRP A 150 0.47 -5.31 11.55
CA TRP A 150 -0.61 -4.36 11.26
C TRP A 150 -0.50 -3.10 12.12
N GLU A 151 -0.26 -3.27 13.42
CA GLU A 151 -0.10 -2.17 14.37
C GLU A 151 1.15 -1.33 14.05
N LEU A 152 2.29 -2.00 13.78
CA LEU A 152 3.55 -1.33 13.43
C LEU A 152 3.47 -0.51 12.14
N LEU A 153 2.61 -0.90 11.20
CA LEU A 153 2.34 -0.15 9.98
C LEU A 153 1.30 0.97 10.17
N GLY A 154 0.67 1.08 11.34
CA GLY A 154 -0.33 2.11 11.65
C GLY A 154 -1.79 1.68 11.47
N GLY A 155 -2.07 0.39 11.38
CA GLY A 155 -3.42 -0.14 11.29
C GLY A 155 -3.96 -0.59 12.65
N ALA A 156 -5.06 0.02 13.12
CA ALA A 156 -5.80 -0.43 14.30
C ALA A 156 -6.88 -1.45 13.90
N VAL A 157 -6.45 -2.62 13.41
CA VAL A 157 -7.34 -3.60 12.80
C VAL A 157 -8.22 -4.34 13.82
N GLN A 158 -9.43 -4.71 13.40
CA GLN A 158 -10.24 -5.66 14.15
C GLN A 158 -9.81 -7.09 13.84
N THR A 159 -9.53 -7.86 14.89
CA THR A 159 -8.96 -9.21 14.79
C THR A 159 -9.99 -10.32 15.06
N GLY A 160 -11.27 -10.06 14.96
CA GLY A 160 -12.42 -10.96 15.14
C GLY A 160 -12.10 -12.46 15.25
N THR A 161 -12.35 -13.19 14.17
CA THR A 161 -12.12 -14.65 14.08
C THR A 161 -10.68 -15.04 13.72
N CYS A 162 -9.74 -14.12 13.72
CA CYS A 162 -8.37 -14.39 13.28
C CYS A 162 -7.67 -15.50 14.11
N ARG A 163 -8.12 -15.78 15.32
CA ARG A 163 -7.54 -16.82 16.18
C ARG A 163 -7.81 -18.24 15.67
N THR A 164 -8.94 -18.47 15.02
CA THR A 164 -9.39 -19.78 14.52
C THR A 164 -9.08 -20.02 13.03
N VAL A 165 -8.82 -18.96 12.29
CA VAL A 165 -8.49 -19.05 10.86
C VAL A 165 -7.08 -19.66 10.70
N PRO A 166 -6.85 -20.59 9.75
CA PRO A 166 -5.49 -21.07 9.42
C PRO A 166 -4.53 -19.91 9.11
N VAL A 167 -3.32 -19.97 9.63
CA VAL A 167 -2.33 -18.88 9.48
C VAL A 167 -2.02 -18.57 8.02
N GLU A 168 -2.09 -19.54 7.13
CA GLU A 168 -1.92 -19.37 5.70
C GLU A 168 -3.01 -18.47 5.08
N ARG A 169 -4.25 -18.61 5.54
CA ARG A 169 -5.39 -17.81 5.08
C ARG A 169 -5.32 -16.40 5.64
N LEU A 170 -4.91 -16.26 6.90
CA LEU A 170 -4.60 -14.98 7.51
C LEU A 170 -3.49 -14.26 6.70
N ALA A 171 -2.40 -14.94 6.40
CA ALA A 171 -1.24 -14.39 5.71
C ALA A 171 -1.54 -13.99 4.25
N ALA A 172 -2.26 -14.82 3.52
CA ALA A 172 -2.51 -14.62 2.09
C ALA A 172 -3.70 -13.68 1.81
N ALA A 173 -4.68 -13.61 2.70
CA ALA A 173 -5.94 -12.91 2.44
C ALA A 173 -6.46 -12.07 3.63
N GLY A 174 -5.74 -12.01 4.75
CA GLY A 174 -6.19 -11.28 5.93
C GLY A 174 -7.51 -11.82 6.51
N GLU A 175 -7.78 -13.11 6.33
CA GLU A 175 -9.00 -13.69 6.85
C GLU A 175 -9.08 -13.57 8.37
N GLY A 176 -10.25 -13.16 8.88
CA GLY A 176 -10.43 -12.86 10.29
C GLY A 176 -10.02 -11.45 10.71
N ILE A 177 -9.50 -10.64 9.77
CA ILE A 177 -9.16 -9.23 9.98
C ILE A 177 -10.17 -8.34 9.24
N ARG A 178 -10.47 -7.19 9.84
CA ARG A 178 -11.18 -6.08 9.18
C ARG A 178 -10.40 -4.79 9.37
N VAL A 179 -10.31 -4.01 8.31
CA VAL A 179 -9.53 -2.77 8.24
C VAL A 179 -10.34 -1.70 7.50
N SER A 180 -10.17 -0.45 7.87
CA SER A 180 -10.83 0.68 7.23
C SER A 180 -9.99 1.28 6.10
N PRO A 181 -10.59 2.04 5.17
CA PRO A 181 -9.86 2.81 4.16
C PRO A 181 -8.85 3.79 4.76
N LEU A 182 -9.16 4.45 5.87
CA LEU A 182 -8.21 5.33 6.55
C LEU A 182 -6.99 4.58 7.07
N GLU A 183 -7.19 3.42 7.70
CA GLU A 183 -6.08 2.58 8.19
C GLU A 183 -5.21 2.07 7.04
N MET A 184 -5.82 1.69 5.91
CA MET A 184 -5.06 1.26 4.74
C MET A 184 -4.27 2.42 4.11
N ALA A 185 -4.81 3.64 4.09
CA ALA A 185 -4.07 4.83 3.66
C ALA A 185 -2.90 5.12 4.61
N ALA A 186 -3.10 5.00 5.93
CA ALA A 186 -2.05 5.18 6.94
C ALA A 186 -0.92 4.14 6.77
N ILE A 187 -1.25 2.88 6.51
CA ILE A 187 -0.28 1.82 6.21
C ILE A 187 0.55 2.18 4.96
N CYS A 188 -0.11 2.62 3.89
CA CYS A 188 0.57 3.04 2.67
C CYS A 188 1.45 4.29 2.89
N ARG A 189 1.02 5.21 3.77
CA ARG A 189 1.84 6.36 4.19
C ARG A 189 3.11 5.91 4.91
N THR A 190 3.01 4.99 5.85
CA THR A 190 4.18 4.43 6.56
C THR A 190 5.18 3.80 5.58
N ILE A 191 4.68 3.02 4.60
CA ILE A 191 5.51 2.43 3.55
C ILE A 191 6.17 3.53 2.70
N ALA A 192 5.41 4.54 2.28
CA ALA A 192 5.92 5.64 1.47
C ALA A 192 7.04 6.43 2.17
N LEU A 193 6.88 6.72 3.47
CA LEU A 193 7.87 7.44 4.26
C LEU A 193 9.18 6.66 4.44
N LYS A 194 9.09 5.33 4.62
CA LYS A 194 10.23 4.46 4.89
C LYS A 194 10.77 3.72 3.65
N ARG A 195 10.30 4.06 2.44
CA ARG A 195 10.62 3.32 1.21
C ARG A 195 12.10 3.31 0.83
N ASN A 196 12.83 4.36 1.21
CA ASN A 196 14.27 4.54 0.90
C ASN A 196 15.17 4.22 2.10
N ASP A 197 14.62 3.84 3.24
CA ASP A 197 15.39 3.43 4.41
C ASP A 197 15.92 2.00 4.18
N PRO A 198 17.24 1.82 4.06
CA PRO A 198 17.85 0.52 3.75
C PRO A 198 17.57 -0.54 4.82
N GLU A 199 17.42 -0.12 6.08
CA GLU A 199 17.14 -1.01 7.21
C GLU A 199 15.65 -1.33 7.36
N SER A 200 14.78 -0.61 6.63
CA SER A 200 13.34 -0.80 6.75
C SER A 200 12.80 -1.87 5.80
N PRO A 201 12.00 -2.81 6.28
CA PRO A 201 11.22 -3.72 5.44
C PRO A 201 10.35 -3.00 4.41
N CYS A 202 9.98 -1.75 4.68
CA CYS A 202 9.15 -0.94 3.78
C CYS A 202 9.83 -0.70 2.43
N ARG A 203 11.15 -0.76 2.34
CA ARG A 203 11.90 -0.69 1.07
C ARG A 203 11.47 -1.81 0.12
N ILE A 204 11.40 -3.04 0.61
CA ILE A 204 11.00 -4.21 -0.20
C ILE A 204 9.51 -4.18 -0.51
N LEU A 205 8.67 -3.71 0.44
CA LEU A 205 7.25 -3.53 0.20
C LEU A 205 7.01 -2.50 -0.90
N ALA A 206 7.69 -1.37 -0.86
CA ALA A 206 7.62 -0.31 -1.85
C ALA A 206 8.01 -0.82 -3.25
N ALA A 207 9.14 -1.52 -3.36
CA ALA A 207 9.59 -2.13 -4.60
C ALA A 207 8.56 -3.13 -5.17
N GLY A 208 7.93 -3.94 -4.30
CA GLY A 208 6.84 -4.85 -4.69
C GLY A 208 5.58 -4.12 -5.16
N MET A 209 5.22 -3.00 -4.51
CA MET A 209 4.08 -2.16 -4.90
C MET A 209 4.33 -1.43 -6.23
N GLU A 210 5.55 -0.98 -6.49
CA GLU A 210 5.96 -0.42 -7.78
C GLU A 210 5.94 -1.47 -8.88
N ALA A 211 6.50 -2.65 -8.61
CA ALA A 211 6.47 -3.77 -9.53
C ALA A 211 5.04 -4.23 -9.86
N ALA A 212 4.09 -4.11 -8.92
CA ALA A 212 2.68 -4.41 -9.17
C ALA A 212 2.07 -3.49 -10.25
N VAL A 213 2.50 -2.23 -10.30
CA VAL A 213 2.09 -1.28 -11.35
C VAL A 213 2.85 -1.52 -12.65
N LEU A 214 4.14 -1.82 -12.59
CA LEU A 214 4.96 -1.95 -13.82
C LEU A 214 4.68 -3.25 -14.56
N ARG A 215 4.56 -4.37 -13.85
CA ARG A 215 4.46 -5.72 -14.43
C ARG A 215 3.53 -6.69 -13.69
N GLY A 216 2.71 -6.17 -12.75
CA GLY A 216 1.86 -7.01 -11.89
C GLY A 216 0.38 -6.67 -11.95
N THR A 217 -0.29 -6.88 -10.82
CA THR A 217 -1.75 -6.82 -10.69
C THR A 217 -2.36 -5.43 -10.83
N ALA A 218 -1.57 -4.34 -10.78
CA ALA A 218 -2.02 -2.96 -10.98
C ALA A 218 -1.52 -2.35 -12.31
N ARG A 219 -1.15 -3.18 -13.29
CA ARG A 219 -0.53 -2.76 -14.57
C ARG A 219 -1.36 -1.77 -15.37
N ALA A 220 -2.68 -1.75 -15.21
CA ALA A 220 -3.55 -0.75 -15.84
C ALA A 220 -3.16 0.71 -15.49
N LEU A 221 -2.44 0.93 -14.39
CA LEU A 221 -2.02 2.25 -13.93
C LEU A 221 -0.60 2.65 -14.40
N ALA A 222 0.10 1.80 -15.17
CA ALA A 222 1.51 2.02 -15.54
C ALA A 222 1.74 3.31 -16.35
N GLY A 223 0.77 3.69 -17.19
CA GLY A 223 0.87 4.89 -18.04
C GLY A 223 0.42 6.20 -17.38
N LEU A 224 0.13 6.20 -16.07
CA LEU A 224 -0.29 7.41 -15.37
C LEU A 224 0.87 8.32 -15.05
N GLN A 225 0.67 9.65 -15.24
CA GLN A 225 1.63 10.68 -14.82
C GLN A 225 1.86 10.65 -13.29
N ALA A 226 0.86 10.24 -12.54
CA ALA A 226 0.94 10.02 -11.10
C ALA A 226 1.99 8.99 -10.68
N ARG A 227 2.43 8.09 -11.58
CA ARG A 227 3.42 7.04 -11.31
C ARG A 227 3.22 6.38 -9.93
N PRO A 228 2.06 5.76 -9.67
CA PRO A 228 1.75 5.24 -8.35
C PRO A 228 2.51 3.95 -8.03
N ALA A 229 2.61 3.65 -6.73
CA ALA A 229 2.97 2.33 -6.20
C ALA A 229 1.75 1.76 -5.48
N CYS A 230 1.31 0.54 -5.85
CA CYS A 230 -0.01 0.04 -5.45
C CYS A 230 -0.03 -1.44 -5.05
N LYS A 231 -1.06 -1.80 -4.26
CA LYS A 231 -1.45 -3.18 -3.99
C LYS A 231 -2.94 -3.35 -4.20
N THR A 232 -3.31 -4.38 -4.96
CA THR A 232 -4.70 -4.79 -5.22
C THR A 232 -5.21 -5.77 -4.15
N GLY A 233 -6.52 -5.74 -3.90
CA GLY A 233 -7.21 -6.70 -3.04
C GLY A 233 -8.60 -7.01 -3.57
N SER A 234 -9.02 -8.27 -3.52
CA SER A 234 -10.34 -8.71 -3.97
C SER A 234 -10.93 -9.73 -2.97
N PRO A 235 -11.25 -9.31 -1.72
CA PRO A 235 -11.86 -10.22 -0.75
C PRO A 235 -13.26 -10.64 -1.19
N GLN A 236 -13.67 -11.84 -0.79
CA GLN A 236 -15.06 -12.27 -0.93
C GLN A 236 -15.98 -11.43 -0.04
N HIS A 237 -17.21 -11.23 -0.48
CA HIS A 237 -18.25 -10.61 0.34
C HIS A 237 -18.58 -11.51 1.53
N SER A 238 -18.87 -10.93 2.70
CA SER A 238 -19.09 -11.71 3.93
C SER A 238 -20.37 -12.55 3.90
N THR A 239 -21.38 -12.11 3.19
CA THR A 239 -22.71 -12.75 3.13
C THR A 239 -23.03 -13.39 1.79
N ASP A 240 -22.24 -13.10 0.74
CA ASP A 240 -22.43 -13.67 -0.59
C ASP A 240 -21.06 -14.06 -1.18
N PRO A 241 -20.71 -15.35 -1.18
CA PRO A 241 -19.41 -15.83 -1.67
C PRO A 241 -19.20 -15.64 -3.17
N LEU A 242 -20.27 -15.38 -3.96
CA LEU A 242 -20.17 -15.06 -5.38
C LEU A 242 -19.79 -13.61 -5.62
N LYS A 243 -20.07 -12.73 -4.65
CA LYS A 243 -19.69 -11.31 -4.70
C LYS A 243 -18.33 -11.06 -4.11
N ARG A 244 -17.67 -10.03 -4.59
CA ARG A 244 -16.37 -9.58 -4.11
C ARG A 244 -16.39 -8.09 -3.84
N HIS A 245 -15.48 -7.65 -3.00
CA HIS A 245 -15.10 -6.24 -2.86
C HIS A 245 -13.83 -5.96 -3.66
N GLY A 246 -13.65 -4.70 -4.05
CA GLY A 246 -12.42 -4.23 -4.67
C GLY A 246 -11.63 -3.32 -3.74
N TRP A 247 -10.32 -3.56 -3.61
CA TRP A 247 -9.36 -2.67 -3.00
C TRP A 247 -8.26 -2.29 -3.97
N LEU A 248 -7.89 -1.02 -3.97
CA LEU A 248 -6.60 -0.54 -4.42
C LEU A 248 -6.03 0.40 -3.37
N VAL A 249 -4.86 0.08 -2.86
CA VAL A 249 -4.18 0.87 -1.85
C VAL A 249 -2.78 1.22 -2.34
N GLY A 250 -2.28 2.40 -1.97
CA GLY A 250 -0.98 2.82 -2.46
C GLY A 250 -0.60 4.24 -2.11
N TYR A 251 0.40 4.74 -2.79
CA TYR A 251 0.86 6.12 -2.72
C TYR A 251 1.29 6.63 -4.08
N ALA A 252 1.34 7.93 -4.25
CA ALA A 252 1.74 8.59 -5.49
C ALA A 252 2.32 10.00 -5.22
N PRO A 253 3.27 10.45 -6.08
CA PRO A 253 4.09 9.66 -6.99
C PRO A 253 5.05 8.72 -6.25
N ARG A 254 5.48 7.63 -6.89
CA ARG A 254 6.36 6.64 -6.24
C ARG A 254 7.73 7.20 -5.86
N ASP A 255 8.26 8.12 -6.67
CA ASP A 255 9.61 8.67 -6.46
C ASP A 255 9.62 9.75 -5.35
N ARG A 256 8.60 10.61 -5.33
CA ARG A 256 8.37 11.66 -4.33
C ARG A 256 6.93 11.65 -3.85
N PRO A 257 6.57 10.74 -2.92
CA PRO A 257 5.18 10.57 -2.49
C PRO A 257 4.59 11.83 -1.88
N GLN A 258 3.47 12.30 -2.46
CA GLN A 258 2.68 13.40 -1.95
C GLN A 258 1.45 12.87 -1.21
N ILE A 259 0.78 11.85 -1.77
CA ILE A 259 -0.41 11.26 -1.19
C ILE A 259 -0.24 9.76 -0.95
N ALA A 260 -0.83 9.29 0.15
CA ALA A 260 -1.15 7.89 0.38
C ALA A 260 -2.66 7.72 0.32
N PHE A 261 -3.14 6.64 -0.30
CA PHE A 261 -4.56 6.48 -0.56
C PHE A 261 -5.04 5.03 -0.42
N ALA A 262 -6.32 4.90 -0.16
CA ALA A 262 -7.03 3.64 -0.23
C ALA A 262 -8.38 3.84 -0.91
N VAL A 263 -8.63 3.06 -1.97
CA VAL A 263 -9.91 2.98 -2.66
C VAL A 263 -10.54 1.64 -2.31
N PHE A 264 -11.73 1.67 -1.76
CA PHE A 264 -12.57 0.52 -1.48
C PHE A 264 -13.86 0.61 -2.30
N CYS A 265 -14.22 -0.47 -2.99
CA CYS A 265 -15.51 -0.61 -3.65
C CYS A 265 -16.24 -1.83 -3.09
N ARG A 266 -17.51 -1.63 -2.68
CA ARG A 266 -18.31 -2.67 -2.03
C ARG A 266 -18.68 -3.81 -3.00
N GLU A 267 -18.74 -3.53 -4.28
CA GLU A 267 -19.07 -4.50 -5.33
C GLU A 267 -18.02 -4.51 -6.43
N GLY A 268 -17.89 -5.65 -7.08
CA GLY A 268 -16.85 -5.93 -8.08
C GLY A 268 -15.59 -6.51 -7.43
N ASN A 269 -14.49 -6.49 -8.16
CA ASN A 269 -13.17 -6.86 -7.67
C ASN A 269 -12.20 -5.68 -7.89
N ALA A 270 -10.94 -5.85 -7.53
CA ALA A 270 -9.95 -4.79 -7.72
C ALA A 270 -9.95 -4.26 -9.17
N TYR A 271 -9.98 -5.15 -10.16
CA TYR A 271 -9.82 -4.79 -11.58
C TYR A 271 -11.07 -4.14 -12.17
N SER A 272 -12.26 -4.60 -11.80
CA SER A 272 -13.54 -4.09 -12.33
C SER A 272 -14.06 -2.86 -11.59
N SER A 273 -13.50 -2.55 -10.41
CA SER A 273 -14.01 -1.47 -9.57
C SER A 273 -12.92 -0.54 -9.01
N ALA A 274 -12.08 -0.98 -8.07
CA ALA A 274 -11.18 -0.09 -7.36
C ALA A 274 -10.05 0.50 -8.24
N VAL A 275 -9.49 -0.28 -9.17
CA VAL A 275 -8.45 0.19 -10.10
C VAL A 275 -9.00 1.29 -11.03
N PRO A 276 -10.16 1.14 -11.71
CA PRO A 276 -10.73 2.22 -12.53
C PRO A 276 -11.09 3.47 -11.73
N VAL A 277 -11.54 3.33 -10.47
CA VAL A 277 -11.82 4.48 -9.60
C VAL A 277 -10.54 5.23 -9.26
N ALA A 278 -9.50 4.51 -8.83
CA ALA A 278 -8.21 5.12 -8.52
C ALA A 278 -7.55 5.75 -9.76
N GLU A 279 -7.70 5.14 -10.93
CA GLU A 279 -7.19 5.69 -12.19
C GLU A 279 -7.80 7.08 -12.47
N ARG A 280 -9.13 7.23 -12.36
CA ARG A 280 -9.79 8.53 -12.54
C ARG A 280 -9.29 9.56 -11.53
N MET A 281 -9.25 9.21 -10.24
CA MET A 281 -8.76 10.09 -9.19
C MET A 281 -7.31 10.55 -9.46
N LEU A 282 -6.42 9.61 -9.79
CA LEU A 282 -5.01 9.92 -10.01
C LEU A 282 -4.78 10.75 -11.30
N ARG A 283 -5.57 10.54 -12.36
CA ARG A 283 -5.51 11.38 -13.57
C ARG A 283 -5.92 12.83 -13.29
N GLU A 284 -6.92 13.05 -12.45
CA GLU A 284 -7.39 14.38 -12.08
C GLU A 284 -6.40 15.10 -11.16
N LEU A 285 -5.81 14.37 -10.20
CA LEU A 285 -4.83 14.93 -9.26
C LEU A 285 -3.47 15.22 -9.91
N PHE A 286 -3.03 14.37 -10.84
CA PHE A 286 -1.74 14.45 -11.52
C PHE A 286 -1.96 14.48 -13.03
N PRO A 287 -2.46 15.61 -13.59
CA PRO A 287 -2.71 15.75 -15.01
C PRO A 287 -1.38 15.75 -15.77
N ARG A 288 -1.42 15.35 -17.04
CA ARG A 288 -0.28 15.54 -17.95
C ARG A 288 -0.07 17.03 -18.18
N GLY A 289 1.18 17.46 -18.17
CA GLY A 289 1.51 18.84 -18.53
C GLY A 289 1.08 19.17 -19.97
N PRO A 290 0.79 20.46 -20.26
CA PRO A 290 0.51 20.88 -21.61
C PRO A 290 1.70 20.53 -22.53
N GLY A 291 1.48 19.69 -23.55
CA GLY A 291 2.51 19.29 -24.53
C GLY A 291 2.88 17.80 -24.55
N GLN A 292 2.52 17.00 -23.57
CA GLN A 292 2.74 15.54 -23.58
C GLN A 292 1.57 14.83 -24.29
N ARG A 293 1.65 14.70 -25.62
CA ARG A 293 0.73 13.85 -26.40
C ARG A 293 1.01 12.36 -26.15
N ARG A 294 0.03 11.51 -26.43
CA ARG A 294 0.07 10.03 -26.27
C ARG A 294 1.18 9.40 -27.09
#